data_3a8917113a0f670f8fc9eb77f27fbbc5
#
_entry.id   3a8917113a0f670f8fc9eb77f27fbbc5
#
_cell.length_a   1.000
_cell.length_b   1.000
_cell.length_c   1.000
_cell.angle_alpha   90.00
_cell.angle_beta   90.00
_cell.angle_gamma   90.00
#
_symmetry.space_group_name_H-M   'P 1'
#
loop_
_entity.id
_entity.type
_entity.pdbx_description
1 polymer ?
#
loop_
_entity_poly.entity_id
_entity_poly.type
_entity_poly.pdbx_seq_one_letter_code
_entity_poly.pdbx_strand_id
1 'polypeptide(L)'
;MSRIGKKPVELPKGVSASMSGQTIEVKGPKGTRTFTAGDDVTITVDGTTIKVTPRGTSKRARQQWGMVRSMVANLVTGVTEGFKKDLEIQGVGYRAAMAGNVLKLSLGYSHEVNFEVPKGVTVTSPKQTEISVEGIDQQLVGQVAANIREWKRPEPYKGKGIRYKDEYIFRKEGKKK
;
A
#
# COMPACT_ATOMS: atom_id res chain seq x y z
N MET A 1 -17.89 -20.49 -4.86
CA MET A 1 -18.24 -19.11 -5.30
C MET A 1 -17.52 -18.10 -4.42
N SER A 2 -17.04 -16.94 -4.97
CA SER A 2 -16.31 -15.92 -4.19
C SER A 2 -17.30 -15.04 -3.42
N ARG A 3 -17.23 -14.98 -2.09
CA ARG A 3 -18.04 -14.07 -1.28
C ARG A 3 -17.67 -12.59 -1.54
N ILE A 4 -16.38 -12.33 -1.76
CA ILE A 4 -15.85 -10.99 -2.05
C ILE A 4 -16.31 -10.53 -3.44
N GLY A 5 -16.16 -11.38 -4.46
CA GLY A 5 -16.51 -11.03 -5.83
C GLY A 5 -17.99 -10.65 -6.04
N LYS A 6 -18.91 -11.22 -5.25
CA LYS A 6 -20.35 -10.92 -5.32
C LYS A 6 -20.71 -9.51 -4.81
N LYS A 7 -19.91 -8.91 -3.94
CA LYS A 7 -20.20 -7.58 -3.38
C LYS A 7 -19.87 -6.51 -4.42
N PRO A 8 -20.82 -5.67 -4.85
CA PRO A 8 -20.53 -4.53 -5.71
C PRO A 8 -19.54 -3.58 -5.02
N VAL A 9 -18.87 -2.75 -5.79
CA VAL A 9 -18.05 -1.65 -5.29
C VAL A 9 -18.83 -0.36 -5.48
N GLU A 10 -19.12 0.32 -4.40
CA GLU A 10 -19.83 1.59 -4.42
C GLU A 10 -18.85 2.73 -4.72
N LEU A 11 -19.28 3.67 -5.57
CA LEU A 11 -18.52 4.90 -5.86
C LEU A 11 -19.00 5.99 -4.90
N PRO A 12 -18.12 6.51 -4.03
CA PRO A 12 -18.47 7.63 -3.16
C PRO A 12 -18.66 8.92 -3.98
N LYS A 13 -19.30 9.92 -3.38
CA LYS A 13 -19.53 11.23 -4.01
C LYS A 13 -18.20 11.85 -4.45
N GLY A 14 -18.15 12.34 -5.68
CA GLY A 14 -16.95 12.96 -6.24
C GLY A 14 -15.97 11.99 -6.92
N VAL A 15 -16.32 10.71 -7.02
CA VAL A 15 -15.55 9.72 -7.78
C VAL A 15 -16.34 9.32 -9.03
N SER A 16 -15.66 9.30 -10.17
CA SER A 16 -16.19 8.81 -11.44
C SER A 16 -15.39 7.62 -11.94
N ALA A 17 -16.07 6.68 -12.57
CA ALA A 17 -15.43 5.53 -13.19
C ALA A 17 -15.84 5.46 -14.66
N SER A 18 -14.90 5.20 -15.54
CA SER A 18 -15.12 4.98 -16.97
C SER A 18 -14.45 3.69 -17.41
N MET A 19 -15.01 3.07 -18.44
CA MET A 19 -14.50 1.83 -19.01
C MET A 19 -14.04 2.06 -20.45
N SER A 20 -12.84 1.57 -20.76
CA SER A 20 -12.32 1.48 -22.12
C SER A 20 -11.87 0.04 -22.38
N GLY A 21 -12.72 -0.74 -23.04
CA GLY A 21 -12.51 -2.18 -23.21
C GLY A 21 -12.43 -2.92 -21.87
N GLN A 22 -11.29 -3.52 -21.56
CA GLN A 22 -11.00 -4.22 -20.29
C GLN A 22 -10.32 -3.32 -19.24
N THR A 23 -10.07 -2.06 -19.56
CA THR A 23 -9.42 -1.10 -18.66
C THR A 23 -10.47 -0.24 -17.99
N ILE A 24 -10.48 -0.25 -16.67
CA ILE A 24 -11.24 0.69 -15.85
C ILE A 24 -10.35 1.87 -15.47
N GLU A 25 -10.83 3.06 -15.64
CA GLU A 25 -10.25 4.30 -15.13
C GLU A 25 -11.15 4.86 -14.03
N VAL A 26 -10.55 5.13 -12.88
CA VAL A 26 -11.23 5.73 -11.72
C VAL A 26 -10.59 7.06 -11.41
N LYS A 27 -11.39 8.12 -11.42
CA LYS A 27 -10.98 9.49 -11.13
C LYS A 27 -11.64 9.98 -9.85
N GLY A 28 -10.85 10.51 -8.94
CA GLY A 28 -11.29 11.06 -7.66
C GLY A 28 -10.52 12.29 -7.23
N PRO A 29 -10.76 12.80 -6.02
CA PRO A 29 -10.14 14.03 -5.51
C PRO A 29 -8.63 13.98 -5.39
N LYS A 30 -8.04 12.79 -5.14
CA LYS A 30 -6.58 12.62 -5.00
C LYS A 30 -5.87 12.29 -6.31
N GLY A 31 -6.61 12.04 -7.39
CA GLY A 31 -6.02 11.75 -8.70
C GLY A 31 -6.80 10.73 -9.51
N THR A 32 -6.14 10.21 -10.54
CA THR A 32 -6.71 9.22 -11.47
C THR A 32 -5.86 7.97 -11.46
N ARG A 33 -6.51 6.80 -11.47
CA ARG A 33 -5.84 5.50 -11.55
C ARG A 33 -6.56 4.61 -12.56
N THR A 34 -5.77 3.78 -13.24
CA THR A 34 -6.26 2.81 -14.21
C THR A 34 -5.90 1.40 -13.80
N PHE A 35 -6.74 0.46 -14.19
CA PHE A 35 -6.48 -0.97 -14.00
C PHE A 35 -7.05 -1.75 -15.19
N THR A 36 -6.25 -2.64 -15.76
CA THR A 36 -6.65 -3.52 -16.86
C THR A 36 -6.95 -4.91 -16.32
N ALA A 37 -8.19 -5.35 -16.48
CA ALA A 37 -8.60 -6.68 -16.07
C ALA A 37 -8.24 -7.72 -17.15
N GLY A 38 -8.01 -8.95 -16.72
CA GLY A 38 -7.85 -10.08 -17.65
C GLY A 38 -9.19 -10.51 -18.27
N ASP A 39 -9.11 -11.30 -19.35
CA ASP A 39 -10.28 -11.74 -20.16
C ASP A 39 -11.24 -12.67 -19.41
N ASP A 40 -10.82 -13.22 -18.27
CA ASP A 40 -11.63 -14.14 -17.46
C ASP A 40 -12.78 -13.46 -16.69
N VAL A 41 -12.81 -12.13 -16.67
CA VAL A 41 -13.80 -11.33 -15.92
C VAL A 41 -14.34 -10.18 -16.77
N THR A 42 -15.55 -9.76 -16.45
CA THR A 42 -16.19 -8.57 -17.01
C THR A 42 -16.44 -7.57 -15.90
N ILE A 43 -16.04 -6.33 -16.13
CA ILE A 43 -16.35 -5.20 -15.25
C ILE A 43 -17.48 -4.40 -15.88
N THR A 44 -18.50 -4.06 -15.12
CA THR A 44 -19.61 -3.21 -15.55
C THR A 44 -19.74 -2.05 -14.57
N VAL A 45 -19.84 -0.84 -15.09
CA VAL A 45 -20.11 0.37 -14.32
C VAL A 45 -21.58 0.70 -14.46
N ASP A 46 -22.30 0.72 -13.36
CA ASP A 46 -23.74 0.91 -13.30
C ASP A 46 -24.04 2.11 -12.39
N GLY A 47 -23.98 3.31 -12.98
CA GLY A 47 -24.17 4.56 -12.26
C GLY A 47 -23.15 4.75 -11.14
N THR A 48 -23.59 4.52 -9.90
CA THR A 48 -22.76 4.68 -8.69
C THR A 48 -22.13 3.38 -8.19
N THR A 49 -22.27 2.28 -8.93
CA THR A 49 -21.76 0.98 -8.53
C THR A 49 -20.96 0.30 -9.63
N ILE A 50 -19.90 -0.38 -9.24
CA ILE A 50 -19.09 -1.22 -10.13
C ILE A 50 -19.33 -2.67 -9.76
N LYS A 51 -19.74 -3.47 -10.74
CA LYS A 51 -19.92 -4.92 -10.60
C LYS A 51 -18.84 -5.65 -11.39
N VAL A 52 -18.31 -6.70 -10.82
CA VAL A 52 -17.35 -7.60 -11.46
C VAL A 52 -18.00 -8.98 -11.58
N THR A 53 -18.03 -9.53 -12.78
CA THR A 53 -18.61 -10.85 -13.04
C THR A 53 -17.59 -11.76 -13.72
N PRO A 54 -17.52 -13.05 -13.37
CA PRO A 54 -16.63 -13.99 -14.03
C PRO A 54 -17.17 -14.38 -15.41
N ARG A 55 -16.31 -14.52 -16.40
CA ARG A 55 -16.62 -15.09 -17.70
C ARG A 55 -16.45 -16.61 -17.65
N GLY A 56 -17.50 -17.31 -17.23
CA GLY A 56 -17.48 -18.75 -17.12
C GLY A 56 -17.24 -19.31 -15.73
N THR A 57 -17.11 -20.65 -15.64
CA THR A 57 -17.05 -21.41 -14.37
C THR A 57 -15.66 -21.94 -14.05
N SER A 58 -14.64 -21.60 -14.82
CA SER A 58 -13.27 -22.08 -14.63
C SER A 58 -12.71 -21.70 -13.27
N LYS A 59 -11.72 -22.48 -12.78
CA LYS A 59 -11.00 -22.15 -11.54
C LYS A 59 -10.31 -20.77 -11.65
N ARG A 60 -9.74 -20.47 -12.81
CA ARG A 60 -9.06 -19.22 -13.09
C ARG A 60 -10.03 -18.02 -13.04
N ALA A 61 -11.19 -18.10 -13.71
CA ALA A 61 -12.21 -17.05 -13.68
C ALA A 61 -12.68 -16.77 -12.25
N ARG A 62 -12.86 -17.79 -11.41
CA ARG A 62 -13.25 -17.63 -10.00
C ARG A 62 -12.16 -16.96 -9.16
N GLN A 63 -10.88 -17.25 -9.41
CA GLN A 63 -9.74 -16.60 -8.75
C GLN A 63 -9.65 -15.12 -9.16
N GLN A 64 -9.69 -14.86 -10.48
CA GLN A 64 -9.63 -13.52 -11.04
C GLN A 64 -10.81 -12.65 -10.57
N TRP A 65 -12.00 -13.22 -10.43
CA TRP A 65 -13.20 -12.50 -9.97
C TRP A 65 -12.98 -11.80 -8.62
N GLY A 66 -12.47 -12.52 -7.61
CA GLY A 66 -12.20 -11.96 -6.29
C GLY A 66 -11.04 -10.94 -6.30
N MET A 67 -9.97 -11.26 -7.03
CA MET A 67 -8.81 -10.39 -7.17
C MET A 67 -9.19 -9.06 -7.84
N VAL A 68 -9.82 -9.09 -8.99
CA VAL A 68 -10.20 -7.89 -9.75
C VAL A 68 -11.16 -7.02 -8.94
N ARG A 69 -12.14 -7.62 -8.25
CA ARG A 69 -13.03 -6.86 -7.37
C ARG A 69 -12.25 -6.12 -6.27
N SER A 70 -11.27 -6.77 -5.65
CA SER A 70 -10.44 -6.14 -4.62
C SER A 70 -9.55 -5.04 -5.20
N MET A 71 -8.99 -5.25 -6.39
CA MET A 71 -8.22 -4.21 -7.09
C MET A 71 -9.06 -2.99 -7.41
N VAL A 72 -10.29 -3.18 -7.91
CA VAL A 72 -11.22 -2.07 -8.18
C VAL A 72 -11.58 -1.33 -6.89
N ALA A 73 -11.82 -2.03 -5.79
CA ALA A 73 -12.07 -1.40 -4.50
C ALA A 73 -10.86 -0.57 -4.03
N ASN A 74 -9.64 -1.09 -4.20
CA ASN A 74 -8.42 -0.37 -3.87
C ASN A 74 -8.23 0.88 -4.75
N LEU A 75 -8.61 0.84 -6.03
CA LEU A 75 -8.60 2.05 -6.88
C LEU A 75 -9.51 3.13 -6.30
N VAL A 76 -10.75 2.76 -5.97
CA VAL A 76 -11.74 3.70 -5.41
C VAL A 76 -11.22 4.30 -4.10
N THR A 77 -10.77 3.48 -3.15
CA THR A 77 -10.19 3.94 -1.88
C THR A 77 -8.97 4.82 -2.11
N GLY A 78 -8.08 4.42 -3.03
CA GLY A 78 -6.85 5.16 -3.33
C GLY A 78 -7.10 6.57 -3.84
N VAL A 79 -8.07 6.75 -4.75
CA VAL A 79 -8.39 8.08 -5.30
C VAL A 79 -9.25 8.94 -4.37
N THR A 80 -9.87 8.35 -3.33
CA THR A 80 -10.66 9.07 -2.31
C THR A 80 -9.82 9.44 -1.11
N GLU A 81 -9.49 8.45 -0.29
CA GLU A 81 -8.80 8.60 1.00
C GLU A 81 -7.29 8.51 0.84
N GLY A 82 -6.83 7.72 -0.15
CA GLY A 82 -5.45 7.32 -0.30
C GLY A 82 -5.05 6.22 0.68
N PHE A 83 -3.79 5.81 0.58
CA PHE A 83 -3.21 4.82 1.48
C PHE A 83 -2.09 5.45 2.29
N LYS A 84 -1.99 5.05 3.53
CA LYS A 84 -0.97 5.50 4.47
C LYS A 84 -0.36 4.31 5.20
N LYS A 85 0.96 4.34 5.39
CA LYS A 85 1.71 3.41 6.25
C LYS A 85 2.65 4.21 7.14
N ASP A 86 2.51 4.03 8.44
CA ASP A 86 3.36 4.65 9.43
C ASP A 86 4.41 3.66 9.93
N LEU A 87 5.67 4.11 10.01
CA LEU A 87 6.81 3.36 10.50
C LEU A 87 7.40 4.08 11.70
N GLU A 88 7.86 3.30 12.67
CA GLU A 88 8.56 3.77 13.86
C GLU A 88 10.01 3.27 13.86
N ILE A 89 10.92 4.13 14.24
CA ILE A 89 12.33 3.81 14.39
C ILE A 89 12.64 3.68 15.87
N GLN A 90 13.15 2.55 16.28
CA GLN A 90 13.60 2.30 17.64
C GLN A 90 15.11 2.04 17.66
N GLY A 91 15.84 2.76 18.50
CA GLY A 91 17.28 2.61 18.70
C GLY A 91 17.95 3.92 19.11
N VAL A 92 18.91 3.85 20.02
CA VAL A 92 19.69 5.01 20.44
C VAL A 92 20.52 5.51 19.26
N GLY A 93 20.39 6.79 18.92
CA GLY A 93 21.09 7.42 17.81
C GLY A 93 20.47 7.13 16.42
N TYR A 94 19.39 6.34 16.34
CA TYR A 94 18.69 6.14 15.07
C TYR A 94 17.78 7.32 14.77
N ARG A 95 17.82 7.81 13.54
CA ARG A 95 17.02 8.96 13.10
C ARG A 95 16.73 8.92 11.61
N ALA A 96 15.63 9.54 11.24
CA ALA A 96 15.25 9.81 9.86
C ALA A 96 15.10 11.31 9.63
N ALA A 97 15.45 11.76 8.45
CA ALA A 97 15.22 13.14 8.00
C ALA A 97 14.95 13.17 6.50
N MET A 98 14.03 14.03 6.06
CA MET A 98 13.82 14.28 4.64
C MET A 98 14.77 15.36 4.12
N ALA A 99 15.40 15.08 2.98
CA ALA A 99 16.22 16.03 2.23
C ALA A 99 15.71 16.10 0.78
N GLY A 100 14.74 16.96 0.53
CA GLY A 100 14.01 17.00 -0.74
C GLY A 100 13.26 15.70 -0.99
N ASN A 101 13.61 14.97 -2.05
CA ASN A 101 12.98 13.68 -2.41
C ASN A 101 13.78 12.47 -1.89
N VAL A 102 14.75 12.66 -1.01
CA VAL A 102 15.58 11.60 -0.43
C VAL A 102 15.33 11.51 1.06
N LEU A 103 14.98 10.32 1.53
CA LEU A 103 14.90 9.99 2.95
C LEU A 103 16.28 9.54 3.43
N LYS A 104 16.90 10.33 4.32
CA LYS A 104 18.16 10.01 4.97
C LYS A 104 17.91 9.27 6.27
N LEU A 105 18.55 8.11 6.42
CA LEU A 105 18.39 7.25 7.58
C LEU A 105 19.75 7.03 8.25
N SER A 106 19.87 7.41 9.52
CA SER A 106 21.01 7.04 10.38
C SER A 106 20.59 5.85 11.24
N LEU A 107 21.11 4.66 10.94
CA LEU A 107 20.68 3.39 11.53
C LEU A 107 21.82 2.63 12.22
N GLY A 108 22.87 3.37 12.65
CA GLY A 108 24.05 2.79 13.29
C GLY A 108 25.00 2.07 12.32
N TYR A 109 24.93 2.38 11.04
CA TYR A 109 25.93 2.01 10.05
C TYR A 109 27.04 3.07 9.99
N SER A 110 28.18 2.73 9.40
CA SER A 110 29.31 3.66 9.20
C SER A 110 29.00 4.77 8.18
N HIS A 111 27.93 4.63 7.40
CA HIS A 111 27.44 5.59 6.40
C HIS A 111 25.95 5.86 6.57
N GLU A 112 25.48 7.00 6.11
CA GLU A 112 24.06 7.29 6.05
C GLU A 112 23.42 6.50 4.91
N VAL A 113 22.24 5.97 5.16
CA VAL A 113 21.42 5.33 4.11
C VAL A 113 20.57 6.40 3.45
N ASN A 114 20.72 6.56 2.15
CA ASN A 114 19.92 7.46 1.32
C ASN A 114 18.88 6.63 0.54
N PHE A 115 17.61 6.86 0.82
CA PHE A 115 16.51 6.21 0.13
C PHE A 115 15.80 7.22 -0.77
N GLU A 116 15.88 7.03 -2.09
CA GLU A 116 15.17 7.84 -3.07
C GLU A 116 13.69 7.47 -3.09
N VAL A 117 12.82 8.47 -2.90
CA VAL A 117 11.37 8.27 -2.91
C VAL A 117 10.89 8.19 -4.35
N PRO A 118 10.23 7.08 -4.76
CA PRO A 118 9.71 6.94 -6.11
C PRO A 118 8.54 7.89 -6.36
N LYS A 119 8.31 8.22 -7.64
CA LYS A 119 7.17 9.04 -8.05
C LYS A 119 5.84 8.37 -7.69
N GLY A 120 4.87 9.16 -7.23
CA GLY A 120 3.53 8.67 -6.86
C GLY A 120 3.36 8.31 -5.39
N VAL A 121 4.43 8.46 -4.58
CA VAL A 121 4.40 8.31 -3.12
C VAL A 121 5.01 9.54 -2.48
N THR A 122 4.43 9.97 -1.38
CA THR A 122 4.97 11.02 -0.52
C THR A 122 5.47 10.39 0.77
N VAL A 123 6.73 10.62 1.10
CA VAL A 123 7.31 10.20 2.38
C VAL A 123 7.55 11.45 3.21
N THR A 124 7.12 11.40 4.47
CA THR A 124 7.32 12.47 5.44
C THR A 124 7.92 11.92 6.72
N SER A 125 8.69 12.73 7.41
CA SER A 125 9.25 12.40 8.73
C SER A 125 8.80 13.47 9.73
N PRO A 126 7.60 13.31 10.33
CA PRO A 126 7.08 14.29 11.28
C PRO A 126 7.95 14.41 12.52
N LYS A 127 8.59 13.31 12.90
CA LYS A 127 9.62 13.26 13.95
C LYS A 127 10.80 12.43 13.45
N GLN A 128 11.97 12.62 14.04
CA GLN A 128 13.18 11.86 13.68
C GLN A 128 13.04 10.34 13.85
N THR A 129 12.05 9.91 14.62
CA THR A 129 11.75 8.50 14.91
C THR A 129 10.49 7.99 14.24
N GLU A 130 9.80 8.82 13.45
CA GLU A 130 8.56 8.46 12.78
C GLU A 130 8.67 8.76 11.29
N ILE A 131 8.24 7.82 10.47
CA ILE A 131 8.16 7.96 9.01
C ILE A 131 6.73 7.65 8.58
N SER A 132 6.14 8.52 7.78
CA SER A 132 4.83 8.31 7.17
C SER A 132 4.97 8.22 5.66
N VAL A 133 4.40 7.17 5.08
CA VAL A 133 4.42 6.88 3.65
C VAL A 133 2.99 6.95 3.14
N GLU A 134 2.69 7.88 2.23
CA GLU A 134 1.34 8.13 1.72
C GLU A 134 1.31 8.10 0.19
N GLY A 135 0.19 7.65 -0.39
CA GLY A 135 -0.01 7.61 -1.84
C GLY A 135 -1.37 7.08 -2.25
N ILE A 136 -1.65 7.19 -3.54
CA ILE A 136 -2.89 6.69 -4.15
C ILE A 136 -2.81 5.18 -4.46
N ASP A 137 -1.60 4.64 -4.58
CA ASP A 137 -1.37 3.23 -4.92
C ASP A 137 -1.02 2.41 -3.69
N GLN A 138 -1.91 1.52 -3.26
CA GLN A 138 -1.69 0.63 -2.13
C GLN A 138 -0.42 -0.21 -2.28
N GLN A 139 -0.20 -0.76 -3.47
CA GLN A 139 0.95 -1.62 -3.74
C GLN A 139 2.26 -0.84 -3.62
N LEU A 140 2.32 0.33 -4.23
CA LEU A 140 3.52 1.17 -4.21
C LEU A 140 3.83 1.68 -2.80
N VAL A 141 2.80 2.17 -2.07
CA VAL A 141 2.94 2.59 -0.66
C VAL A 141 3.44 1.44 0.21
N GLY A 142 2.86 0.24 0.05
CA GLY A 142 3.29 -0.95 0.77
C GLY A 142 4.72 -1.37 0.45
N GLN A 143 5.10 -1.33 -0.82
CA GLN A 143 6.46 -1.68 -1.26
C GLN A 143 7.49 -0.69 -0.73
N VAL A 144 7.22 0.62 -0.81
CA VAL A 144 8.12 1.66 -0.28
C VAL A 144 8.30 1.50 1.22
N ALA A 145 7.22 1.30 1.97
CA ALA A 145 7.28 1.07 3.40
C ALA A 145 8.08 -0.20 3.75
N ALA A 146 7.91 -1.28 2.99
CA ALA A 146 8.67 -2.51 3.17
C ALA A 146 10.16 -2.32 2.87
N ASN A 147 10.51 -1.62 1.81
CA ASN A 147 11.90 -1.32 1.44
C ASN A 147 12.59 -0.47 2.52
N ILE A 148 11.91 0.55 3.06
CA ILE A 148 12.46 1.36 4.16
C ILE A 148 12.70 0.48 5.39
N ARG A 149 11.73 -0.38 5.75
CA ARG A 149 11.86 -1.30 6.89
C ARG A 149 12.98 -2.33 6.70
N GLU A 150 13.25 -2.74 5.48
CA GLU A 150 14.27 -3.76 5.16
C GLU A 150 15.68 -3.30 5.47
N TRP A 151 15.98 -2.00 5.43
CA TRP A 151 17.29 -1.45 5.77
C TRP A 151 17.71 -1.79 7.20
N LYS A 152 16.78 -1.86 8.14
CA LYS A 152 17.05 -2.27 9.51
C LYS A 152 15.81 -2.89 10.13
N ARG A 153 15.59 -4.17 9.88
CA ARG A 153 14.49 -4.91 10.49
C ARG A 153 14.64 -4.94 12.01
N PRO A 154 13.53 -4.94 12.76
CA PRO A 154 13.59 -4.98 14.21
C PRO A 154 14.25 -6.27 14.71
N GLU A 155 15.19 -6.15 15.61
CA GLU A 155 15.86 -7.28 16.23
C GLU A 155 14.98 -7.92 17.33
N PRO A 156 15.12 -9.23 17.59
CA PRO A 156 14.24 -9.93 18.52
C PRO A 156 14.58 -9.73 20.00
N TYR A 157 15.69 -9.08 20.35
CA TYR A 157 16.12 -8.93 21.75
C TYR A 157 15.69 -7.60 22.36
N LYS A 158 16.18 -6.49 21.83
CA LYS A 158 15.86 -5.13 22.29
C LYS A 158 14.82 -4.43 21.40
N GLY A 159 14.47 -5.01 20.26
CA GLY A 159 13.51 -4.45 19.32
C GLY A 159 14.04 -3.24 18.55
N LYS A 160 15.38 -3.09 18.45
CA LYS A 160 15.98 -2.00 17.66
C LYS A 160 15.77 -2.23 16.18
N GLY A 161 15.40 -1.19 15.46
CA GLY A 161 15.16 -1.24 14.02
C GLY A 161 13.95 -0.41 13.61
N ILE A 162 13.54 -0.55 12.38
CA ILE A 162 12.37 0.08 11.78
C ILE A 162 11.23 -0.94 11.78
N ARG A 163 10.10 -0.59 12.38
CA ARG A 163 8.89 -1.41 12.43
C ARG A 163 7.68 -0.64 11.93
N TYR A 164 6.63 -1.33 11.53
CA TYR A 164 5.32 -0.70 11.38
C TYR A 164 4.79 -0.26 12.74
N LYS A 165 4.04 0.82 12.78
CA LYS A 165 3.48 1.38 14.02
C LYS A 165 2.71 0.35 14.84
N ASP A 166 1.95 -0.52 14.17
CA ASP A 166 1.11 -1.54 14.82
C ASP A 166 1.77 -2.93 14.81
N GLU A 167 3.07 -3.03 14.50
CA GLU A 167 3.78 -4.31 14.44
C GLU A 167 4.18 -4.79 15.81
N TYR A 168 3.66 -5.95 16.21
CA TYR A 168 4.11 -6.64 17.41
C TYR A 168 5.42 -7.36 17.12
N ILE A 169 6.48 -7.04 17.89
CA ILE A 169 7.77 -7.70 17.79
C ILE A 169 7.90 -8.73 18.90
N PHE A 170 7.94 -10.00 18.52
CA PHE A 170 8.22 -11.08 19.46
C PHE A 170 9.65 -10.94 20.01
N ARG A 171 9.79 -10.74 21.32
CA ARG A 171 11.08 -10.60 21.98
C ARG A 171 11.52 -11.94 22.54
N LYS A 172 12.76 -12.33 22.23
CA LYS A 172 13.43 -13.49 22.81
C LYS A 172 14.18 -13.08 24.07
N GLU A 173 14.23 -13.96 25.07
CA GLU A 173 15.13 -13.77 26.22
C GLU A 173 16.57 -14.01 25.79
N GLY A 174 17.49 -13.15 26.25
CA GLY A 174 18.93 -13.39 26.10
C GLY A 174 19.38 -14.58 26.95
N LYS A 175 20.58 -15.11 26.68
CA LYS A 175 21.18 -16.13 27.55
C LYS A 175 21.31 -15.54 28.96
N LYS A 176 20.72 -16.22 29.95
CA LYS A 176 21.04 -15.99 31.36
C LYS A 176 22.50 -16.40 31.55
N LYS A 177 23.29 -15.52 32.13
CA LYS A 177 24.63 -15.86 32.62
C LYS A 177 24.51 -16.81 33.80
#